data_196a876d27a9ced69ae0af3ac74f6661
#
_entry.id   196a876d27a9ced69ae0af3ac74f6661
#
_cell.length_a   1.000
_cell.length_b   1.000
_cell.length_c   1.000
_cell.angle_alpha   90.00
_cell.angle_beta   90.00
_cell.angle_gamma   90.00
#
_symmetry.space_group_name_H-M   'P 1'
#
loop_
_entity.id
_entity.type
_entity.pdbx_description
1 polymer ?
#
loop_
_entity_poly.entity_id
_entity_poly.type
_entity_poly.pdbx_seq_one_letter_code
_entity_poly.pdbx_strand_id
1 'polypeptide(L)'
;NHVTTAESLLERTIDILNVIMSKAPIAIGKIIECVNVAVVSDSAYTNGKSGYDKEVEAFGDCFVTEDMKEGTTAFLEKRKANFQGK
;
A
#
# COMPACT_ATOMS: atom_id res chain seq x y z
N ASN A 1 4.87 14.76 2.14
CA ASN A 1 3.90 15.84 2.28
C ASN A 1 4.22 16.95 1.28
N HIS A 2 3.18 17.48 0.67
CA HIS A 2 3.31 18.49 -0.38
C HIS A 2 2.42 19.69 -0.07
N VAL A 3 2.93 20.87 -0.35
CA VAL A 3 2.16 22.12 -0.32
C VAL A 3 2.08 22.62 -1.76
N THR A 4 0.88 22.99 -2.20
CA THR A 4 0.61 23.47 -3.56
C THR A 4 -0.24 24.75 -3.52
N THR A 5 -0.27 25.47 -4.62
CA THR A 5 -1.27 26.53 -4.83
C THR A 5 -2.64 25.90 -5.13
N ALA A 6 -3.71 26.68 -4.99
CA ALA A 6 -5.07 26.21 -5.29
C ALA A 6 -5.20 25.77 -6.76
N GLU A 7 -4.53 26.48 -7.68
CA GLU A 7 -4.57 26.21 -9.11
C GLU A 7 -3.91 24.89 -9.49
N SER A 8 -2.83 24.49 -8.79
CA SER A 8 -2.07 23.27 -9.06
C SER A 8 -2.49 22.07 -8.21
N LEU A 9 -3.46 22.24 -7.30
CA LEU A 9 -3.88 21.22 -6.35
C LEU A 9 -4.39 19.95 -7.04
N LEU A 10 -5.26 20.11 -8.02
CA LEU A 10 -5.88 18.98 -8.73
C LEU A 10 -4.86 18.20 -9.53
N GLU A 11 -4.00 18.89 -10.29
CA GLU A 11 -2.94 18.28 -11.08
C GLU A 11 -2.00 17.47 -10.17
N ARG A 12 -1.54 18.06 -9.07
CA ARG A 12 -0.66 17.39 -8.12
C ARG A 12 -1.32 16.17 -7.47
N THR A 13 -2.61 16.26 -7.17
CA THR A 13 -3.37 15.13 -6.62
C THR A 13 -3.45 13.97 -7.60
N ILE A 14 -3.73 14.26 -8.87
CA ILE A 14 -3.78 13.25 -9.94
C ILE A 14 -2.41 12.58 -10.12
N ASP A 15 -1.31 13.33 -10.07
CA ASP A 15 0.05 12.77 -10.14
C ASP A 15 0.30 11.75 -9.02
N ILE A 16 -0.06 12.11 -7.77
CA ILE A 16 0.09 11.20 -6.63
C ILE A 16 -0.78 9.95 -6.81
N LEU A 17 -2.03 10.10 -7.23
CA LEU A 17 -2.93 8.98 -7.46
C LEU A 17 -2.40 8.05 -8.56
N ASN A 18 -1.83 8.59 -9.64
CA ASN A 18 -1.22 7.79 -10.71
C ASN A 18 -0.05 6.96 -10.20
N VAL A 19 0.78 7.52 -9.30
CA VAL A 19 1.85 6.75 -8.65
C VAL A 19 1.28 5.62 -7.80
N ILE A 20 0.24 5.88 -7.00
CA ILE A 20 -0.42 4.87 -6.16
C ILE A 20 -1.03 3.76 -7.04
N MET A 21 -1.76 4.12 -8.09
CA MET A 21 -2.37 3.16 -9.02
C MET A 21 -1.36 2.29 -9.77
N SER A 22 -0.10 2.68 -9.82
CA SER A 22 0.97 1.87 -10.41
C SER A 22 1.52 0.78 -9.47
N LYS A 23 1.03 0.70 -8.24
CA LYS A 23 1.46 -0.28 -7.22
C LYS A 23 0.48 -1.43 -7.11
N ALA A 24 0.92 -2.53 -6.47
CA ALA A 24 0.08 -3.69 -6.21
C ALA A 24 -1.13 -3.31 -5.33
N PRO A 25 -2.38 -3.44 -5.80
CA PRO A 25 -3.56 -2.94 -5.08
C PRO A 25 -3.75 -3.57 -3.70
N ILE A 26 -3.50 -4.88 -3.56
CA ILE A 26 -3.59 -5.57 -2.26
C ILE A 26 -2.58 -4.98 -1.28
N ALA A 27 -1.34 -4.76 -1.70
CA ALA A 27 -0.31 -4.18 -0.84
C ALA A 27 -0.67 -2.75 -0.39
N ILE A 28 -1.23 -1.93 -1.28
CA ILE A 28 -1.74 -0.59 -0.93
C ILE A 28 -2.84 -0.68 0.13
N GLY A 29 -3.79 -1.59 -0.03
CA GLY A 29 -4.85 -1.82 0.97
C GLY A 29 -4.27 -2.21 2.33
N LYS A 30 -3.28 -3.11 2.36
CA LYS A 30 -2.60 -3.53 3.60
C LYS A 30 -1.83 -2.38 4.27
N ILE A 31 -1.17 -1.51 3.50
CA ILE A 31 -0.50 -0.32 4.03
C ILE A 31 -1.51 0.61 4.71
N ILE A 32 -2.65 0.89 4.07
CA ILE A 32 -3.70 1.73 4.64
C ILE A 32 -4.23 1.11 5.95
N GLU A 33 -4.46 -0.20 5.98
CA GLU A 33 -4.91 -0.92 7.17
C GLU A 33 -3.88 -0.79 8.31
N CYS A 34 -2.59 -1.01 8.04
CA CYS A 34 -1.52 -0.88 9.04
C CYS A 34 -1.43 0.55 9.61
N VAL A 35 -1.53 1.57 8.77
CA VAL A 35 -1.51 2.98 9.21
C VAL A 35 -2.71 3.27 10.10
N ASN A 36 -3.91 2.81 9.73
CA ASN A 36 -5.11 3.00 10.55
C ASN A 36 -4.97 2.33 11.91
N VAL A 37 -4.48 1.09 11.98
CA VAL A 37 -4.22 0.38 13.25
C VAL A 37 -3.20 1.11 14.11
N ALA A 38 -2.16 1.68 13.52
CA ALA A 38 -1.13 2.42 14.26
C ALA A 38 -1.66 3.72 14.90
N VAL A 39 -2.69 4.33 14.30
CA VAL A 39 -3.28 5.60 14.79
C VAL A 39 -4.41 5.36 15.78
N VAL A 40 -5.13 4.24 15.66
CA VAL A 40 -6.29 3.93 16.52
C VAL A 40 -5.83 3.12 17.74
N SER A 41 -5.96 3.70 18.93
CA SER A 41 -5.62 3.03 20.18
C SER A 41 -6.72 2.08 20.69
N ASP A 42 -7.81 1.90 19.96
CA ASP A 42 -8.94 1.09 20.39
C ASP A 42 -8.67 -0.41 20.21
N SER A 43 -8.61 -1.13 21.32
CA SER A 43 -8.39 -2.57 21.35
C SER A 43 -9.48 -3.37 20.61
N ALA A 44 -10.71 -2.83 20.52
CA ALA A 44 -11.80 -3.46 19.78
C ALA A 44 -11.52 -3.45 18.25
N TYR A 45 -10.90 -2.40 17.75
CA TYR A 45 -10.51 -2.30 16.35
C TYR A 45 -9.28 -3.16 16.01
N THR A 46 -8.35 -3.24 16.94
CA THR A 46 -7.07 -3.97 16.74
C THR A 46 -7.14 -5.44 17.14
N ASN A 47 -8.24 -5.89 17.77
CA ASN A 47 -8.35 -7.22 18.40
C ASN A 47 -7.19 -7.48 19.38
N GLY A 48 -6.73 -6.46 20.10
CA GLY A 48 -5.62 -6.54 21.04
C GLY A 48 -4.23 -6.70 20.42
N LYS A 49 -4.11 -6.63 19.09
CA LYS A 49 -2.83 -6.68 18.39
C LYS A 49 -2.16 -5.31 18.39
N SER A 50 -0.85 -5.30 18.50
CA SER A 50 -0.07 -4.07 18.28
C SER A 50 0.00 -3.71 16.79
N GLY A 51 0.36 -2.47 16.46
CA GLY A 51 0.58 -2.06 15.08
C GLY A 51 1.65 -2.91 14.38
N TYR A 52 2.69 -3.32 15.10
CA TYR A 52 3.75 -4.20 14.59
C TYR A 52 3.26 -5.62 14.29
N ASP A 53 2.42 -6.20 15.16
CA ASP A 53 1.83 -7.53 14.89
C ASP A 53 0.98 -7.50 13.62
N LYS A 54 0.22 -6.41 13.44
CA LYS A 54 -0.59 -6.21 12.25
C LYS A 54 0.25 -6.04 10.99
N GLU A 55 1.38 -5.34 11.09
CA GLU A 55 2.31 -5.17 9.97
C GLU A 55 2.92 -6.51 9.53
N VAL A 56 3.38 -7.34 10.48
CA VAL A 56 3.92 -8.67 10.19
C VAL A 56 2.88 -9.56 9.51
N GLU A 57 1.64 -9.55 10.01
CA GLU A 57 0.53 -10.31 9.41
C GLU A 57 0.23 -9.82 7.97
N ALA A 58 0.07 -8.50 7.80
CA ALA A 58 -0.21 -7.90 6.50
C ALA A 58 0.90 -8.14 5.48
N PHE A 59 2.16 -8.11 5.92
CA PHE A 59 3.31 -8.44 5.08
C PHE A 59 3.26 -9.91 4.64
N GLY A 60 2.98 -10.84 5.57
CA GLY A 60 2.79 -12.25 5.27
C GLY A 60 1.70 -12.50 4.22
N ASP A 61 0.55 -11.83 4.35
CA ASP A 61 -0.56 -11.92 3.40
C ASP A 61 -0.16 -11.48 1.98
N CYS A 62 0.75 -10.52 1.84
CA CYS A 62 1.22 -10.09 0.52
C CYS A 62 2.03 -11.19 -0.19
N PHE A 63 2.74 -12.07 0.53
CA PHE A 63 3.59 -13.10 -0.08
C PHE A 63 2.84 -14.20 -0.84
N VAL A 64 1.58 -14.40 -0.54
CA VAL A 64 0.75 -15.41 -1.22
C VAL A 64 0.08 -14.87 -2.48
N THR A 65 0.26 -13.58 -2.79
CA THR A 65 -0.38 -12.93 -3.94
C THR A 65 0.38 -13.22 -5.25
N GLU A 66 -0.34 -13.20 -6.36
CA GLU A 66 0.27 -13.24 -7.69
C GLU A 66 1.04 -11.95 -7.99
N ASP A 67 0.57 -10.82 -7.48
CA ASP A 67 1.25 -9.53 -7.61
C ASP A 67 2.63 -9.52 -6.94
N MET A 68 2.83 -10.28 -5.87
CA MET A 68 4.15 -10.45 -5.28
C MET A 68 5.11 -11.19 -6.24
N LYS A 69 4.66 -12.24 -6.89
CA LYS A 69 5.45 -12.97 -7.89
C LYS A 69 5.76 -12.09 -9.09
N GLU A 70 4.76 -11.36 -9.58
CA GLU A 70 4.96 -10.41 -10.67
C GLU A 70 5.96 -9.31 -10.30
N GLY A 71 5.81 -8.72 -9.11
CA GLY A 71 6.69 -7.66 -8.64
C GLY A 71 8.14 -8.11 -8.51
N THR A 72 8.37 -9.28 -7.92
CA THR A 72 9.73 -9.86 -7.79
C THR A 72 10.32 -10.24 -9.13
N THR A 73 9.54 -10.84 -10.02
CA THR A 73 9.98 -11.20 -11.38
C THR A 73 10.33 -9.93 -12.18
N ALA A 74 9.46 -8.95 -12.18
CA ALA A 74 9.68 -7.69 -12.87
C ALA A 74 10.94 -6.96 -12.37
N PHE A 75 11.19 -7.02 -11.05
CA PHE A 75 12.41 -6.44 -10.45
C PHE A 75 13.67 -7.15 -10.96
N LEU A 76 13.70 -8.49 -10.99
CA LEU A 76 14.83 -9.25 -11.49
C LEU A 76 15.07 -9.04 -12.98
N GLU A 77 14.01 -8.95 -13.77
CA GLU A 77 14.04 -8.73 -15.21
C GLU A 77 14.24 -7.25 -15.60
N LYS A 78 14.28 -6.33 -14.62
CA LYS A 78 14.42 -4.88 -14.82
C LYS A 78 13.35 -4.30 -15.74
N ARG A 79 12.13 -4.79 -15.66
CA ARG A 79 10.96 -4.30 -16.39
C ARG A 79 9.92 -3.70 -15.44
N LYS A 80 8.97 -2.98 -16.00
CA LYS A 80 7.81 -2.49 -15.25
C LYS A 80 6.90 -3.68 -14.88
N ALA A 81 6.48 -3.73 -13.62
CA ALA A 81 5.51 -4.72 -13.16
C ALA A 81 4.10 -4.41 -13.68
N ASN A 82 3.30 -5.45 -13.91
CA ASN A 82 1.90 -5.36 -14.33
C ASN A 82 1.01 -6.00 -13.27
N PHE A 83 0.71 -5.26 -12.23
CA PHE A 83 -0.09 -5.72 -11.10
C PHE A 83 -1.57 -5.89 -11.46
N GLN A 84 -2.19 -6.96 -10.99
CA GLN A 84 -3.57 -7.34 -11.29
C GLN A 84 -4.49 -7.31 -10.07
N GLY A 85 -3.96 -7.07 -8.87
CA GLY A 85 -4.73 -7.08 -7.63
C GLY A 85 -5.11 -8.49 -7.16
N LYS A 86 -4.27 -9.46 -7.41
CA LYS A 86 -4.52 -10.88 -7.08
C LYS A 86 -3.42 -11.45 -6.21
#